data_41acedfcb4d82830693ce1427639a591
#
_entry.id   41acedfcb4d82830693ce1427639a591
#
_cell.length_a   1.000
_cell.length_b   1.000
_cell.length_c   1.000
_cell.angle_alpha   90.00
_cell.angle_beta   90.00
_cell.angle_gamma   90.00
#
_symmetry.space_group_name_H-M   'P 1'
#
loop_
_entity.id
_entity.type
_entity.pdbx_description
1 polymer ?
#
loop_
_entity_poly.entity_id
_entity_poly.type
_entity_poly.pdbx_seq_one_letter_code
_entity_poly.pdbx_strand_id
1 'polypeptide(L)'
;AIDIRLVGSEMCIRDSQGIVGGHFARFQGFDKEVCLAVSEQYLPNGMESKLPKKMYSVALSLSDKLDSLVGFFGINLKPTSSKDPYAIRRMAISLVRLIVENEIKIKLKDLIVYTCSVYRDQGYEFDIKKIQNELSDFIIERLKNYLKEKKIRQDIIESSTFLLGLDDILKAYKKSICLNQNIKKEIGSETIAVYKRSSNILNSEEKIYIETLGFADPGLFKNDYERKLYKKINDIRKYFLSVG
;
A
#
# COMPACT_ATOMS: atom_id res chain seq x y z
N ALA A 1 23.90 12.82 -36.91
CA ALA A 1 23.03 11.77 -36.33
C ALA A 1 23.35 11.68 -34.85
N ILE A 2 22.50 12.28 -33.99
CA ILE A 2 22.60 12.07 -32.54
C ILE A 2 22.04 10.69 -32.28
N ASP A 3 22.96 9.79 -31.91
CA ASP A 3 22.65 8.39 -31.63
C ASP A 3 21.71 8.32 -30.41
N ILE A 4 20.49 7.80 -30.63
CA ILE A 4 19.42 7.67 -29.62
C ILE A 4 19.73 6.50 -28.66
N ARG A 5 20.96 6.41 -28.17
CA ARG A 5 21.36 5.53 -27.07
C ARG A 5 21.22 6.17 -25.69
N LEU A 6 20.31 7.12 -25.55
CA LEU A 6 20.11 7.87 -24.32
C LEU A 6 18.98 7.31 -23.44
N VAL A 7 18.51 6.08 -23.69
CA VAL A 7 17.45 5.44 -22.88
C VAL A 7 17.90 5.14 -21.43
N GLY A 8 19.21 5.12 -21.17
CA GLY A 8 19.73 5.08 -19.79
C GLY A 8 19.94 6.45 -19.16
N SER A 9 19.87 7.53 -19.92
CA SER A 9 20.21 8.87 -19.46
C SER A 9 19.02 9.66 -18.89
N GLU A 10 17.79 9.34 -19.23
CA GLU A 10 16.62 10.03 -18.68
C GLU A 10 16.52 9.85 -17.16
N MET A 11 16.83 8.66 -16.63
CA MET A 11 16.91 8.44 -15.18
C MET A 11 18.06 9.21 -14.55
N CYS A 12 19.23 9.22 -15.19
CA CYS A 12 20.38 10.00 -14.74
C CYS A 12 20.10 11.51 -14.81
N ILE A 13 19.33 11.97 -15.80
CA ILE A 13 18.93 13.37 -15.95
C ILE A 13 18.01 13.79 -14.81
N ARG A 14 17.01 12.99 -14.46
CA ARG A 14 16.10 13.29 -13.34
C ARG A 14 16.84 13.35 -12.01
N ASP A 15 17.68 12.37 -11.72
CA ASP A 15 18.48 12.36 -10.49
C ASP A 15 19.43 13.58 -10.46
N SER A 16 20.07 13.89 -11.57
CA SER A 16 20.90 15.09 -11.71
C SER A 16 20.09 16.38 -11.57
N GLN A 17 18.88 16.44 -12.10
CA GLN A 17 17.98 17.58 -12.00
C GLN A 17 17.66 17.89 -10.53
N GLY A 18 17.32 16.89 -9.72
CA GLY A 18 17.10 17.07 -8.28
C GLY A 18 18.35 17.61 -7.57
N ILE A 19 19.50 16.98 -7.79
CA ILE A 19 20.75 17.37 -7.17
C ILE A 19 21.14 18.80 -7.56
N VAL A 20 21.10 19.12 -8.85
CA VAL A 20 21.41 20.46 -9.37
C VAL A 20 20.39 21.48 -8.86
N GLY A 21 19.09 21.14 -8.83
CA GLY A 21 18.04 21.97 -8.26
C GLY A 21 18.30 22.33 -6.79
N GLY A 22 18.73 21.37 -5.99
CA GLY A 22 19.13 21.61 -4.59
C GLY A 22 20.35 22.52 -4.46
N HIS A 23 21.32 22.43 -5.37
CA HIS A 23 22.46 23.36 -5.41
C HIS A 23 22.02 24.77 -5.78
N PHE A 24 21.12 24.94 -6.77
CA PHE A 24 20.56 26.24 -7.12
C PHE A 24 19.75 26.85 -5.98
N ALA A 25 18.88 26.07 -5.33
CA ALA A 25 18.14 26.50 -4.17
C ALA A 25 19.08 27.01 -3.06
N ARG A 26 20.18 26.28 -2.81
CA ARG A 26 21.21 26.71 -1.84
C ARG A 26 21.90 28.00 -2.25
N PHE A 27 22.22 28.17 -3.53
CA PHE A 27 22.82 29.37 -4.04
C PHE A 27 21.88 30.58 -3.92
N GLN A 28 20.59 30.37 -4.07
CA GLN A 28 19.56 31.41 -3.91
C GLN A 28 19.24 31.70 -2.43
N GLY A 29 19.88 31.01 -1.47
CA GLY A 29 19.73 31.31 -0.05
C GLY A 29 18.53 30.62 0.62
N PHE A 30 17.93 29.59 0.00
CA PHE A 30 16.89 28.80 0.64
C PHE A 30 17.43 27.98 1.81
N ASP A 31 16.54 27.64 2.75
CA ASP A 31 16.88 26.83 3.91
C ASP A 31 17.44 25.47 3.51
N LYS A 32 18.33 24.93 4.35
CA LYS A 32 18.99 23.62 4.10
C LYS A 32 17.99 22.49 3.90
N GLU A 33 16.88 22.50 4.61
CA GLU A 33 15.83 21.49 4.50
C GLU A 33 15.10 21.55 3.16
N VAL A 34 14.85 22.75 2.65
CA VAL A 34 14.28 22.96 1.32
C VAL A 34 15.25 22.49 0.24
N CYS A 35 16.53 22.86 0.34
CA CYS A 35 17.57 22.43 -0.59
C CYS A 35 17.69 20.91 -0.64
N LEU A 36 17.63 20.24 0.53
CA LEU A 36 17.66 18.80 0.63
C LEU A 36 16.41 18.16 0.01
N ALA A 37 15.22 18.70 0.30
CA ALA A 37 13.96 18.18 -0.25
C ALA A 37 13.98 18.23 -1.79
N VAL A 38 14.42 19.36 -2.38
CA VAL A 38 14.57 19.51 -3.83
C VAL A 38 15.57 18.50 -4.38
N SER A 39 16.71 18.26 -3.68
CA SER A 39 17.71 17.29 -4.12
C SER A 39 17.18 15.85 -4.10
N GLU A 40 16.30 15.53 -3.17
CA GLU A 40 15.77 14.18 -2.92
C GLU A 40 14.40 13.91 -3.53
N GLN A 41 13.78 14.88 -4.23
CA GLN A 41 12.40 14.80 -4.72
C GLN A 41 12.13 13.56 -5.60
N TYR A 42 13.12 13.10 -6.34
CA TYR A 42 12.99 11.93 -7.21
C TYR A 42 13.29 10.60 -6.52
N LEU A 43 13.83 10.63 -5.29
CA LEU A 43 14.09 9.42 -4.51
C LEU A 43 12.79 8.88 -3.86
N PRO A 44 12.64 7.55 -3.69
CA PRO A 44 13.48 6.51 -4.26
C PRO A 44 13.20 6.36 -5.76
N ASN A 45 14.21 5.91 -6.51
CA ASN A 45 14.08 5.61 -7.93
C ASN A 45 14.12 4.10 -8.17
N GLY A 46 13.14 3.38 -7.63
CA GLY A 46 13.03 1.92 -7.71
C GLY A 46 13.37 1.20 -6.42
N MET A 47 13.59 -0.13 -6.52
CA MET A 47 13.68 -1.04 -5.36
C MET A 47 14.95 -0.85 -4.51
N GLU A 48 16.10 -0.58 -5.11
CA GLU A 48 17.39 -0.54 -4.42
C GLU A 48 17.87 0.87 -4.08
N SER A 49 17.17 1.89 -4.56
CA SER A 49 17.62 3.26 -4.35
C SER A 49 17.43 3.72 -2.91
N LYS A 50 18.22 4.71 -2.49
CA LYS A 50 18.10 5.34 -1.16
C LYS A 50 16.71 5.95 -0.99
N LEU A 51 16.24 6.01 0.26
CA LEU A 51 15.00 6.72 0.60
C LEU A 51 15.30 8.03 1.30
N PRO A 52 14.52 9.07 0.99
CA PRO A 52 14.51 10.27 1.82
C PRO A 52 13.98 9.92 3.22
N LYS A 53 14.56 10.57 4.24
CA LYS A 53 14.20 10.34 5.65
C LYS A 53 13.65 11.59 6.33
N LYS A 54 13.98 12.76 5.80
CA LYS A 54 13.46 14.01 6.32
C LYS A 54 12.02 14.23 5.84
N MET A 55 11.15 14.70 6.72
CA MET A 55 9.72 14.86 6.46
C MET A 55 9.44 15.67 5.17
N TYR A 56 10.14 16.79 4.98
CA TYR A 56 9.96 17.62 3.78
C TYR A 56 10.36 16.89 2.49
N SER A 57 11.47 16.16 2.51
CA SER A 57 11.90 15.34 1.36
C SER A 57 10.91 14.21 1.07
N VAL A 58 10.41 13.56 2.11
CA VAL A 58 9.41 12.49 1.98
C VAL A 58 8.11 13.02 1.41
N ALA A 59 7.62 14.16 1.94
CA ALA A 59 6.38 14.78 1.47
C ALA A 59 6.49 15.22 0.00
N LEU A 60 7.58 15.89 -0.37
CA LEU A 60 7.79 16.33 -1.75
C LEU A 60 7.90 15.15 -2.72
N SER A 61 8.67 14.14 -2.35
CA SER A 61 8.80 12.92 -3.17
C SER A 61 7.49 12.15 -3.31
N LEU A 62 6.70 12.05 -2.24
CA LEU A 62 5.38 11.42 -2.26
C LEU A 62 4.42 12.17 -3.19
N SER A 63 4.41 13.50 -3.09
CA SER A 63 3.58 14.37 -3.93
C SER A 63 3.94 14.27 -5.41
N ASP A 64 5.23 14.30 -5.75
CA ASP A 64 5.73 14.16 -7.13
C ASP A 64 5.26 12.85 -7.78
N LYS A 65 5.38 11.75 -7.04
CA LYS A 65 4.98 10.43 -7.55
C LYS A 65 3.47 10.28 -7.65
N LEU A 66 2.73 10.80 -6.68
CA LEU A 66 1.27 10.73 -6.69
C LEU A 66 0.68 11.58 -7.80
N ASP A 67 1.17 12.80 -7.97
CA ASP A 67 0.79 13.70 -9.04
C ASP A 67 1.01 13.05 -10.41
N SER A 68 2.22 12.55 -10.66
CA SER A 68 2.55 11.85 -11.90
C SER A 68 1.66 10.63 -12.16
N LEU A 69 1.45 9.78 -11.13
CA LEU A 69 0.61 8.59 -11.28
C LEU A 69 -0.85 8.95 -11.60
N VAL A 70 -1.43 9.91 -10.88
CA VAL A 70 -2.80 10.36 -11.14
C VAL A 70 -2.91 11.00 -12.54
N GLY A 71 -1.95 11.83 -12.93
CA GLY A 71 -1.91 12.45 -14.25
C GLY A 71 -1.86 11.42 -15.38
N PHE A 72 -0.96 10.42 -15.32
CA PHE A 72 -0.87 9.37 -16.33
C PHE A 72 -2.14 8.50 -16.41
N PHE A 73 -2.73 8.16 -15.27
CA PHE A 73 -3.99 7.41 -15.25
C PHE A 73 -5.15 8.26 -15.77
N GLY A 74 -5.16 9.56 -15.46
CA GLY A 74 -6.15 10.52 -15.93
C GLY A 74 -6.23 10.63 -17.44
N ILE A 75 -5.09 10.66 -18.10
CA ILE A 75 -4.99 10.68 -19.58
C ILE A 75 -4.94 9.27 -20.20
N ASN A 76 -5.22 8.23 -19.40
CA ASN A 76 -5.26 6.83 -19.82
C ASN A 76 -3.93 6.29 -20.40
N LEU A 77 -2.80 6.88 -20.04
CA LEU A 77 -1.46 6.39 -20.35
C LEU A 77 -0.99 5.39 -19.29
N LYS A 78 -1.47 4.16 -19.39
CA LYS A 78 -1.13 3.07 -18.46
C LYS A 78 0.00 2.21 -19.03
N PRO A 79 0.86 1.64 -18.14
CA PRO A 79 1.88 0.70 -18.61
C PRO A 79 1.21 -0.59 -19.08
N THR A 80 1.64 -1.10 -20.25
CA THR A 80 1.24 -2.41 -20.76
C THR A 80 2.20 -3.48 -20.26
N SER A 81 1.84 -4.78 -20.39
CA SER A 81 2.69 -5.90 -19.92
C SER A 81 4.16 -5.79 -20.37
N SER A 82 4.41 -5.30 -21.58
CA SER A 82 5.74 -5.23 -22.21
C SER A 82 6.36 -3.84 -22.25
N LYS A 83 5.58 -2.75 -22.10
CA LYS A 83 6.07 -1.38 -22.26
C LYS A 83 5.71 -0.50 -21.06
N ASP A 84 6.69 0.21 -20.53
CA ASP A 84 6.54 1.21 -19.48
C ASP A 84 7.48 2.39 -19.78
N PRO A 85 7.19 3.17 -20.83
CA PRO A 85 8.08 4.23 -21.31
C PRO A 85 8.26 5.36 -20.28
N TYR A 86 7.27 5.55 -19.39
CA TYR A 86 7.27 6.61 -18.38
C TYR A 86 7.66 6.12 -16.98
N ALA A 87 8.12 4.87 -16.86
CA ALA A 87 8.53 4.28 -15.58
C ALA A 87 7.44 4.29 -14.49
N ILE A 88 6.17 4.19 -14.89
CA ILE A 88 4.99 4.24 -14.00
C ILE A 88 5.05 3.14 -12.94
N ARG A 89 5.53 1.93 -13.31
CA ARG A 89 5.73 0.83 -12.36
C ARG A 89 6.76 1.16 -11.30
N ARG A 90 7.87 1.81 -11.71
CA ARG A 90 8.92 2.24 -10.77
C ARG A 90 8.42 3.35 -9.86
N MET A 91 7.63 4.29 -10.36
CA MET A 91 7.00 5.32 -9.53
C MET A 91 6.07 4.72 -8.50
N ALA A 92 5.23 3.76 -8.89
CA ALA A 92 4.29 3.12 -7.97
C ALA A 92 5.00 2.28 -6.89
N ILE A 93 6.07 1.52 -7.24
CA ILE A 93 6.84 0.80 -6.23
C ILE A 93 7.59 1.76 -5.30
N SER A 94 8.06 2.90 -5.82
CA SER A 94 8.70 3.95 -5.04
C SER A 94 7.73 4.61 -4.05
N LEU A 95 6.47 4.83 -4.47
CA LEU A 95 5.39 5.28 -3.60
C LEU A 95 5.14 4.30 -2.46
N VAL A 96 5.01 3.01 -2.77
CA VAL A 96 4.84 1.95 -1.77
C VAL A 96 6.00 1.96 -0.76
N ARG A 97 7.25 2.05 -1.24
CA ARG A 97 8.44 2.10 -0.39
C ARG A 97 8.45 3.33 0.52
N LEU A 98 8.10 4.50 0.00
CA LEU A 98 8.00 5.72 0.80
C LEU A 98 7.04 5.55 1.97
N ILE A 99 5.84 5.00 1.70
CA ILE A 99 4.80 4.80 2.70
C ILE A 99 5.25 3.76 3.74
N VAL A 100 5.76 2.62 3.28
CA VAL A 100 6.08 1.48 4.15
C VAL A 100 7.34 1.74 4.98
N GLU A 101 8.44 2.20 4.35
CA GLU A 101 9.74 2.32 5.00
C GLU A 101 9.89 3.60 5.85
N ASN A 102 9.01 4.61 5.65
CA ASN A 102 8.89 5.77 6.52
C ASN A 102 7.67 5.68 7.47
N GLU A 103 6.98 4.53 7.49
CA GLU A 103 5.81 4.26 8.36
C GLU A 103 4.68 5.32 8.27
N ILE A 104 4.40 5.81 7.07
CA ILE A 104 3.43 6.88 6.85
C ILE A 104 2.00 6.33 6.94
N LYS A 105 1.21 6.86 7.85
CA LYS A 105 -0.22 6.54 7.98
C LYS A 105 -1.03 7.49 7.12
N ILE A 106 -1.44 7.03 5.95
CA ILE A 106 -2.25 7.81 5.01
C ILE A 106 -3.32 6.93 4.37
N LYS A 107 -4.45 7.53 4.05
CA LYS A 107 -5.49 6.92 3.23
C LYS A 107 -5.23 7.27 1.77
N LEU A 108 -4.75 6.30 1.01
CA LEU A 108 -4.35 6.54 -0.38
C LEU A 108 -5.51 7.00 -1.26
N LYS A 109 -6.70 6.49 -1.02
CA LYS A 109 -7.91 6.91 -1.76
C LYS A 109 -8.19 8.39 -1.62
N ASP A 110 -8.07 8.92 -0.40
CA ASP A 110 -8.32 10.35 -0.13
C ASP A 110 -7.28 11.22 -0.86
N LEU A 111 -6.03 10.78 -0.89
CA LEU A 111 -4.97 11.49 -1.61
C LEU A 111 -5.19 11.47 -3.13
N ILE A 112 -5.62 10.34 -3.70
CA ILE A 112 -5.95 10.26 -5.13
C ILE A 112 -7.09 11.23 -5.48
N VAL A 113 -8.16 11.25 -4.67
CA VAL A 113 -9.29 12.17 -4.86
C VAL A 113 -8.83 13.62 -4.77
N TYR A 114 -8.01 13.96 -3.77
CA TYR A 114 -7.45 15.29 -3.62
C TYR A 114 -6.61 15.69 -4.82
N THR A 115 -5.72 14.83 -5.29
CA THR A 115 -4.88 15.09 -6.46
C THR A 115 -5.74 15.28 -7.72
N CYS A 116 -6.79 14.49 -7.91
CA CYS A 116 -7.74 14.70 -9.00
C CYS A 116 -8.44 16.08 -8.90
N SER A 117 -8.74 16.55 -7.68
CA SER A 117 -9.34 17.89 -7.53
C SER A 117 -8.37 19.01 -7.94
N VAL A 118 -7.07 18.86 -7.63
CA VAL A 118 -6.04 19.82 -8.08
C VAL A 118 -5.96 19.87 -9.61
N TYR A 119 -6.03 18.73 -10.29
CA TYR A 119 -6.07 18.68 -11.74
C TYR A 119 -7.34 19.35 -12.31
N ARG A 120 -8.49 19.16 -11.68
CA ARG A 120 -9.74 19.81 -12.08
C ARG A 120 -9.65 21.34 -11.96
N ASP A 121 -9.03 21.83 -10.90
CA ASP A 121 -8.81 23.28 -10.71
C ASP A 121 -7.88 23.89 -11.79
N GLN A 122 -7.07 23.05 -12.44
CA GLN A 122 -6.25 23.39 -13.60
C GLN A 122 -6.96 23.20 -14.95
N GLY A 123 -8.25 22.83 -14.95
CA GLY A 123 -9.06 22.65 -16.16
C GLY A 123 -9.04 21.24 -16.77
N TYR A 124 -8.50 20.25 -16.06
CA TYR A 124 -8.54 18.84 -16.50
C TYR A 124 -9.72 18.10 -15.87
N GLU A 125 -10.57 17.51 -16.68
CA GLU A 125 -11.68 16.68 -16.21
C GLU A 125 -11.28 15.20 -16.20
N PHE A 126 -11.24 14.61 -15.02
CA PHE A 126 -10.93 13.20 -14.81
C PHE A 126 -12.11 12.43 -14.23
N ASP A 127 -12.33 11.20 -14.66
CA ASP A 127 -13.23 10.27 -13.99
C ASP A 127 -12.56 9.77 -12.69
N ILE A 128 -12.86 10.46 -11.59
CA ILE A 128 -12.25 10.21 -10.27
C ILE A 128 -12.47 8.77 -9.81
N LYS A 129 -13.67 8.21 -9.99
CA LYS A 129 -14.00 6.84 -9.55
C LYS A 129 -13.17 5.81 -10.32
N LYS A 130 -13.05 6.01 -11.64
CA LYS A 130 -12.26 5.14 -12.50
C LYS A 130 -10.78 5.19 -12.10
N ILE A 131 -10.20 6.38 -11.97
CA ILE A 131 -8.80 6.54 -11.57
C ILE A 131 -8.56 5.95 -10.19
N GLN A 132 -9.42 6.23 -9.22
CA GLN A 132 -9.32 5.70 -7.88
C GLN A 132 -9.26 4.17 -7.87
N ASN A 133 -10.12 3.48 -8.59
CA ASN A 133 -10.13 2.02 -8.65
C ASN A 133 -8.88 1.48 -9.36
N GLU A 134 -8.61 1.95 -10.58
CA GLU A 134 -7.54 1.43 -11.42
C GLU A 134 -6.14 1.70 -10.83
N LEU A 135 -5.89 2.92 -10.36
CA LEU A 135 -4.62 3.27 -9.73
C LEU A 135 -4.44 2.53 -8.41
N SER A 136 -5.53 2.34 -7.72
CA SER A 136 -5.58 1.57 -6.51
C SER A 136 -5.16 0.12 -6.72
N ASP A 137 -5.77 -0.58 -7.66
CA ASP A 137 -5.43 -1.96 -7.99
C ASP A 137 -3.97 -2.07 -8.46
N PHE A 138 -3.53 -1.08 -9.24
CA PHE A 138 -2.17 -1.00 -9.72
C PHE A 138 -1.14 -0.88 -8.58
N ILE A 139 -1.40 -0.03 -7.57
CA ILE A 139 -0.52 0.15 -6.42
C ILE A 139 -0.52 -1.08 -5.51
N ILE A 140 -1.69 -1.74 -5.31
CA ILE A 140 -1.74 -3.02 -4.58
C ILE A 140 -0.88 -4.08 -5.25
N GLU A 141 -0.94 -4.18 -6.56
CA GLU A 141 -0.10 -5.13 -7.29
C GLU A 141 1.40 -4.85 -7.06
N ARG A 142 1.79 -3.58 -6.98
CA ARG A 142 3.18 -3.21 -6.64
C ARG A 142 3.52 -3.55 -5.19
N LEU A 143 2.60 -3.37 -4.25
CA LEU A 143 2.77 -3.82 -2.87
C LEU A 143 2.98 -5.35 -2.81
N LYS A 144 2.18 -6.12 -3.55
CA LYS A 144 2.35 -7.57 -3.64
C LYS A 144 3.74 -7.96 -4.16
N ASN A 145 4.22 -7.25 -5.18
CA ASN A 145 5.57 -7.48 -5.72
C ASN A 145 6.65 -7.12 -4.69
N TYR A 146 6.51 -6.00 -3.98
CA TYR A 146 7.41 -5.60 -2.90
C TYR A 146 7.47 -6.65 -1.78
N LEU A 147 6.31 -7.23 -1.39
CA LEU A 147 6.25 -8.29 -0.40
C LEU A 147 6.90 -9.60 -0.87
N LYS A 148 6.78 -9.93 -2.17
CA LYS A 148 7.49 -11.09 -2.78
C LYS A 148 8.99 -10.94 -2.71
N GLU A 149 9.53 -9.75 -3.02
CA GLU A 149 10.96 -9.42 -2.88
C GLU A 149 11.44 -9.59 -1.43
N LYS A 150 10.58 -9.30 -0.44
CA LYS A 150 10.84 -9.56 0.98
C LYS A 150 10.68 -11.05 1.36
N LYS A 151 10.53 -11.96 0.39
CA LYS A 151 10.39 -13.42 0.58
C LYS A 151 9.18 -13.82 1.44
N ILE A 152 8.10 -13.05 1.40
CA ILE A 152 6.84 -13.38 2.05
C ILE A 152 6.08 -14.37 1.17
N ARG A 153 5.46 -15.37 1.79
CA ARG A 153 4.67 -16.41 1.10
C ARG A 153 3.46 -15.81 0.38
N GLN A 154 3.13 -16.35 -0.79
CA GLN A 154 2.05 -15.86 -1.64
C GLN A 154 0.68 -15.88 -0.94
N ASP A 155 0.37 -16.94 -0.19
CA ASP A 155 -0.90 -17.07 0.55
C ASP A 155 -1.06 -15.99 1.64
N ILE A 156 0.04 -15.61 2.30
CA ILE A 156 0.06 -14.51 3.28
C ILE A 156 -0.16 -13.17 2.58
N ILE A 157 0.49 -12.95 1.44
CA ILE A 157 0.33 -11.73 0.66
C ILE A 157 -1.13 -11.56 0.25
N GLU A 158 -1.75 -12.60 -0.30
CA GLU A 158 -3.16 -12.57 -0.71
C GLU A 158 -4.10 -12.31 0.45
N SER A 159 -3.95 -13.05 1.56
CA SER A 159 -4.79 -12.87 2.74
C SER A 159 -4.66 -11.49 3.39
N SER A 160 -3.46 -10.88 3.31
CA SER A 160 -3.20 -9.56 3.90
C SER A 160 -3.73 -8.42 3.05
N THR A 161 -3.74 -8.60 1.73
CA THR A 161 -4.18 -7.57 0.77
C THR A 161 -5.67 -7.64 0.46
N PHE A 162 -6.30 -8.82 0.60
CA PHE A 162 -7.72 -9.04 0.26
C PHE A 162 -8.69 -8.25 1.17
N LEU A 163 -8.43 -8.22 2.48
CA LEU A 163 -9.38 -7.67 3.47
C LEU A 163 -9.24 -6.16 3.72
N LEU A 164 -8.13 -5.54 3.33
CA LEU A 164 -7.82 -4.19 3.79
C LEU A 164 -8.23 -3.10 2.80
N GLY A 165 -8.63 -3.46 1.59
CA GLY A 165 -8.77 -2.43 0.56
C GLY A 165 -7.50 -1.55 0.52
N LEU A 166 -7.54 -0.51 -0.29
CA LEU A 166 -6.38 0.38 -0.50
C LEU A 166 -6.16 1.43 0.57
N ASP A 167 -7.01 1.46 1.57
CA ASP A 167 -6.99 2.59 2.48
C ASP A 167 -5.79 2.59 3.43
N ASP A 168 -5.06 1.45 3.54
CA ASP A 168 -3.92 1.37 4.44
C ASP A 168 -2.83 0.40 3.96
N ILE A 169 -1.99 0.85 3.03
CA ILE A 169 -0.82 0.11 2.53
C ILE A 169 0.11 -0.30 3.68
N LEU A 170 0.35 0.60 4.64
CA LEU A 170 1.21 0.32 5.79
C LEU A 170 0.64 -0.80 6.65
N LYS A 171 -0.67 -0.79 6.88
CA LYS A 171 -1.36 -1.83 7.65
C LYS A 171 -1.30 -3.20 6.95
N ALA A 172 -1.51 -3.23 5.62
CA ALA A 172 -1.36 -4.44 4.82
C ALA A 172 0.06 -5.01 4.92
N TYR A 173 1.05 -4.14 4.82
CA TYR A 173 2.46 -4.53 4.99
C TYR A 173 2.74 -5.09 6.39
N LYS A 174 2.41 -4.34 7.45
CA LYS A 174 2.63 -4.77 8.83
C LYS A 174 1.91 -6.10 9.14
N LYS A 175 0.70 -6.28 8.64
CA LYS A 175 -0.05 -7.53 8.74
C LYS A 175 0.67 -8.69 8.05
N SER A 176 1.18 -8.48 6.83
CA SER A 176 1.93 -9.50 6.09
C SER A 176 3.19 -9.94 6.85
N ILE A 177 3.94 -9.00 7.38
CA ILE A 177 5.16 -9.29 8.19
C ILE A 177 4.79 -10.07 9.45
N CYS A 178 3.79 -9.60 10.20
CA CYS A 178 3.34 -10.24 11.43
C CYS A 178 2.86 -11.68 11.18
N LEU A 179 2.06 -11.90 10.15
CA LEU A 179 1.60 -13.24 9.77
C LEU A 179 2.77 -14.14 9.37
N ASN A 180 3.70 -13.64 8.55
CA ASN A 180 4.87 -14.42 8.10
C ASN A 180 5.78 -14.85 9.26
N GLN A 181 5.92 -14.01 10.29
CA GLN A 181 6.72 -14.31 11.47
C GLN A 181 6.04 -15.30 12.41
N ASN A 182 4.71 -15.32 12.47
CA ASN A 182 3.97 -16.08 13.46
C ASN A 182 3.36 -17.39 12.92
N ILE A 183 3.15 -17.50 11.60
CA ILE A 183 2.47 -18.65 10.98
C ILE A 183 3.21 -19.99 11.21
N LYS A 184 4.53 -19.95 11.40
CA LYS A 184 5.37 -21.12 11.65
C LYS A 184 5.51 -21.45 13.14
N LYS A 185 5.05 -20.59 14.03
CA LYS A 185 5.05 -20.82 15.47
C LYS A 185 3.89 -21.75 15.85
N GLU A 186 3.98 -22.39 17.01
CA GLU A 186 2.95 -23.28 17.54
C GLU A 186 1.56 -22.63 17.51
N ILE A 187 1.44 -21.42 18.06
CA ILE A 187 0.19 -20.65 18.04
C ILE A 187 -0.35 -20.42 16.61
N GLY A 188 0.52 -20.19 15.64
CA GLY A 188 0.11 -19.99 14.24
C GLY A 188 -0.44 -21.28 13.63
N SER A 189 0.22 -22.40 13.85
CA SER A 189 -0.22 -23.72 13.36
C SER A 189 -1.54 -24.16 14.00
N GLU A 190 -1.70 -23.95 15.29
CA GLU A 190 -2.95 -24.21 16.02
C GLU A 190 -4.09 -23.34 15.52
N THR A 191 -3.85 -22.02 15.35
CA THR A 191 -4.85 -21.10 14.82
C THR A 191 -5.35 -21.52 13.44
N ILE A 192 -4.43 -21.93 12.54
CA ILE A 192 -4.79 -22.42 11.21
C ILE A 192 -5.59 -23.73 11.30
N ALA A 193 -5.20 -24.63 12.21
CA ALA A 193 -5.92 -25.89 12.38
C ALA A 193 -7.36 -25.66 12.88
N VAL A 194 -7.53 -24.74 13.85
CA VAL A 194 -8.85 -24.35 14.36
C VAL A 194 -9.68 -23.70 13.25
N TYR A 195 -9.09 -22.74 12.52
CA TYR A 195 -9.76 -22.08 11.40
C TYR A 195 -10.25 -23.06 10.34
N LYS A 196 -9.38 -24.00 9.91
CA LYS A 196 -9.76 -25.03 8.93
C LYS A 196 -10.91 -25.90 9.41
N ARG A 197 -10.87 -26.33 10.69
CA ARG A 197 -11.96 -27.12 11.27
C ARG A 197 -13.27 -26.36 11.29
N SER A 198 -13.26 -25.12 11.76
CA SER A 198 -14.45 -24.26 11.81
C SER A 198 -15.00 -23.98 10.40
N SER A 199 -14.12 -23.69 9.44
CA SER A 199 -14.51 -23.45 8.05
C SER A 199 -15.11 -24.68 7.40
N ASN A 200 -14.58 -25.88 7.67
CA ASN A 200 -15.13 -27.13 7.15
C ASN A 200 -16.52 -27.43 7.74
N ILE A 201 -16.74 -27.14 9.01
CA ILE A 201 -18.07 -27.28 9.65
C ILE A 201 -19.07 -26.33 8.97
N LEU A 202 -18.70 -25.07 8.79
CA LEU A 202 -19.56 -24.06 8.13
C LEU A 202 -19.85 -24.38 6.66
N ASN A 203 -18.89 -24.97 5.94
CA ASN A 203 -19.10 -25.36 4.54
C ASN A 203 -19.93 -26.64 4.39
N SER A 204 -20.02 -27.48 5.41
CA SER A 204 -20.84 -28.70 5.41
C SER A 204 -22.29 -28.43 5.77
N GLU A 205 -22.55 -27.36 6.51
CA GLU A 205 -23.89 -26.88 6.80
C GLU A 205 -24.24 -25.79 5.79
N GLU A 206 -25.28 -25.99 4.98
CA GLU A 206 -25.71 -25.20 3.83
C GLU A 206 -25.50 -23.69 3.99
N LYS A 207 -24.96 -23.06 2.98
CA LYS A 207 -24.64 -21.61 2.87
C LYS A 207 -25.80 -20.65 3.18
N ILE A 208 -26.98 -21.14 3.43
CA ILE A 208 -28.25 -20.39 3.61
C ILE A 208 -28.31 -19.66 4.95
N TYR A 209 -27.50 -20.05 5.94
CA TYR A 209 -27.61 -19.50 7.31
C TYR A 209 -26.61 -18.39 7.67
N ILE A 210 -25.62 -18.11 6.84
CA ILE A 210 -24.53 -17.16 7.23
C ILE A 210 -25.03 -15.70 7.28
N GLU A 211 -26.01 -15.33 6.47
CA GLU A 211 -26.57 -13.98 6.46
C GLU A 211 -27.58 -13.70 7.59
N THR A 212 -28.10 -14.76 8.21
CA THR A 212 -29.13 -14.68 9.27
C THR A 212 -28.59 -15.02 10.66
N LEU A 213 -27.36 -15.49 10.80
CA LEU A 213 -26.76 -15.80 12.09
C LEU A 213 -26.41 -14.51 12.84
N GLY A 214 -27.35 -14.09 13.67
CA GLY A 214 -27.13 -13.13 14.74
C GLY A 214 -26.06 -13.65 15.75
N PHE A 215 -25.96 -12.97 16.87
CA PHE A 215 -25.09 -13.42 17.96
C PHE A 215 -25.54 -14.77 18.49
N ALA A 216 -24.57 -15.64 18.84
CA ALA A 216 -24.87 -16.92 19.49
C ALA A 216 -25.65 -16.68 20.78
N ASP A 217 -26.77 -17.41 20.93
CA ASP A 217 -27.61 -17.33 22.13
C ASP A 217 -27.01 -18.19 23.27
N PRO A 218 -26.54 -17.59 24.37
CA PRO A 218 -25.98 -18.33 25.49
C PRO A 218 -26.96 -19.34 26.14
N GLY A 219 -28.27 -19.12 25.95
CA GLY A 219 -29.31 -20.01 26.45
C GLY A 219 -29.36 -21.38 25.76
N LEU A 220 -28.79 -21.49 24.56
CA LEU A 220 -28.74 -22.71 23.77
C LEU A 220 -27.50 -23.57 24.03
N PHE A 221 -26.56 -23.10 24.84
CA PHE A 221 -25.31 -23.81 25.10
C PHE A 221 -25.54 -25.06 25.96
N LYS A 222 -25.09 -26.21 25.45
CA LYS A 222 -25.28 -27.51 26.06
C LYS A 222 -24.13 -27.90 27.01
N ASN A 223 -22.94 -27.32 26.81
CA ASN A 223 -21.76 -27.68 27.59
C ASN A 223 -20.90 -26.48 28.01
N ASP A 224 -20.00 -26.67 28.98
CA ASP A 224 -19.14 -25.64 29.51
C ASP A 224 -18.09 -25.14 28.52
N TYR A 225 -17.71 -25.95 27.52
CA TYR A 225 -16.73 -25.52 26.48
C TYR A 225 -17.33 -24.44 25.59
N GLU A 226 -18.61 -24.55 25.23
CA GLU A 226 -19.33 -23.52 24.45
C GLU A 226 -19.38 -22.19 25.20
N ARG A 227 -19.70 -22.23 26.50
CA ARG A 227 -19.72 -21.05 27.35
C ARG A 227 -18.33 -20.40 27.48
N LYS A 228 -17.29 -21.20 27.69
CA LYS A 228 -15.90 -20.73 27.76
C LYS A 228 -15.45 -20.11 26.43
N LEU A 229 -15.77 -20.75 25.30
CA LEU A 229 -15.46 -20.24 23.96
C LEU A 229 -16.15 -18.88 23.71
N TYR A 230 -17.46 -18.81 23.99
CA TYR A 230 -18.24 -17.58 23.86
C TYR A 230 -17.66 -16.43 24.67
N LYS A 231 -17.32 -16.68 25.93
CA LYS A 231 -16.67 -15.68 26.79
C LYS A 231 -15.35 -15.20 26.20
N LYS A 232 -14.48 -16.13 25.78
CA LYS A 232 -13.20 -15.80 25.15
C LYS A 232 -13.36 -14.97 23.87
N ILE A 233 -14.30 -15.31 23.00
CA ILE A 233 -14.58 -14.56 21.77
C ILE A 233 -15.01 -13.13 22.10
N ASN A 234 -15.90 -12.96 23.09
CA ASN A 234 -16.36 -11.64 23.50
C ASN A 234 -15.24 -10.81 24.16
N ASP A 235 -14.36 -11.42 24.94
CA ASP A 235 -13.20 -10.74 25.54
C ASP A 235 -12.23 -10.25 24.45
N ILE A 236 -11.93 -11.10 23.46
CA ILE A 236 -11.09 -10.73 22.30
C ILE A 236 -11.75 -9.61 21.49
N ARG A 237 -13.06 -9.68 21.25
CA ARG A 237 -13.81 -8.65 20.53
C ARG A 237 -13.74 -7.31 21.24
N LYS A 238 -13.94 -7.28 22.57
CA LYS A 238 -13.80 -6.06 23.39
C LYS A 238 -12.40 -5.47 23.30
N TYR A 239 -11.37 -6.32 23.37
CA TYR A 239 -9.98 -5.90 23.23
C TYR A 239 -9.73 -5.21 21.87
N PHE A 240 -10.18 -5.80 20.75
CA PHE A 240 -10.00 -5.19 19.43
C PHE A 240 -10.77 -3.88 19.27
N LEU A 241 -11.94 -3.74 19.89
CA LEU A 241 -12.72 -2.50 19.87
C LEU A 241 -12.09 -1.39 20.73
N SER A 242 -11.26 -1.74 21.72
CA SER A 242 -10.57 -0.78 22.58
C SER A 242 -9.23 -0.29 22.04
N VAL A 243 -8.65 -0.98 21.05
CA VAL A 243 -7.32 -0.71 20.47
C VAL A 243 -7.42 -0.07 19.07
N GLY A 244 -8.59 -0.02 18.45
CA GLY A 244 -8.85 0.62 17.16
C GLY A 244 -9.48 1.98 17.30
#